data_a3885aa1c669b07cd68ae6b129127d4c
#
_entry.id   a3885aa1c669b07cd68ae6b129127d4c
#
_cell.length_a   1.000
_cell.length_b   1.000
_cell.length_c   1.000
_cell.angle_alpha   90.00
_cell.angle_beta   90.00
_cell.angle_gamma   90.00
#
_symmetry.space_group_name_H-M   'P 1'
#
loop_
_entity.id
_entity.type
_entity.pdbx_description
1 polymer ?
#
loop_
_entity_poly.entity_id
_entity_poly.type
_entity_poly.pdbx_seq_one_letter_code
_entity_poly.pdbx_strand_id
1 'polypeptide(L)'
;MALLEIVKWPAPVLDTPADPVTEFDDDLAKLVSNMFETMYAAPGVGLAAVQVGVPKRLFVMDCSGGKDPQQRVTLINPEVLRVEGNQNGDEGCLSFPGIFTPVERSLRAIVRAQDVKGEWFELDGMELTARCMLHETDHCDGIVFLDKMSAIKREIVKRKIRKLQKAGKWD
;
A
#
# COMPACT_ATOMS: atom_id res chain seq x y z
N MET A 1 -18.57 -2.48 10.79
CA MET A 1 -17.62 -2.16 9.70
C MET A 1 -17.79 -0.71 9.29
N ALA A 2 -16.69 -0.03 9.02
CA ALA A 2 -16.72 1.39 8.70
C ALA A 2 -15.70 1.73 7.63
N LEU A 3 -16.01 2.77 6.84
CA LEU A 3 -15.06 3.35 5.90
C LEU A 3 -14.14 4.29 6.66
N LEU A 4 -12.84 4.16 6.41
CA LEU A 4 -11.81 4.99 6.98
C LEU A 4 -11.42 6.09 5.99
N GLU A 5 -11.00 7.23 6.51
CA GLU A 5 -10.49 8.31 5.66
C GLU A 5 -9.10 7.95 5.16
N ILE A 6 -8.88 8.05 3.84
CA ILE A 6 -7.56 7.85 3.25
C ILE A 6 -6.81 9.18 3.29
N VAL A 7 -5.67 9.21 3.99
CA VAL A 7 -4.84 10.39 4.05
C VAL A 7 -4.07 10.58 2.76
N LYS A 8 -3.83 11.82 2.38
CA LYS A 8 -3.16 12.19 1.12
C LYS A 8 -1.73 12.65 1.39
N TRP A 9 -0.87 12.40 0.43
CA TRP A 9 0.48 12.96 0.45
C TRP A 9 0.38 14.50 0.45
N PRO A 10 1.15 15.26 1.23
CA PRO A 10 2.34 14.88 1.96
C PRO A 10 2.13 14.67 3.47
N ALA A 11 1.05 14.03 3.89
CA ALA A 11 0.82 13.76 5.31
C ALA A 11 2.04 13.06 5.95
N PRO A 12 2.53 13.54 7.10
CA PRO A 12 3.76 13.00 7.71
C PRO A 12 3.74 11.51 8.02
N VAL A 13 2.58 10.94 8.31
CA VAL A 13 2.44 9.51 8.59
C VAL A 13 2.92 8.64 7.41
N LEU A 14 2.81 9.15 6.16
CA LEU A 14 3.23 8.44 4.96
C LEU A 14 4.75 8.41 4.79
N ASP A 15 5.47 9.32 5.41
CA ASP A 15 6.93 9.43 5.32
C ASP A 15 7.63 8.90 6.58
N THR A 16 6.89 8.26 7.47
CA THR A 16 7.41 7.75 8.74
C THR A 16 7.30 6.24 8.76
N PRO A 17 8.38 5.50 9.08
CA PRO A 17 8.29 4.06 9.25
C PRO A 17 7.25 3.69 10.30
N ALA A 18 6.41 2.71 9.98
CA ALA A 18 5.36 2.26 10.87
C ALA A 18 5.91 1.33 11.96
N ASP A 19 5.23 1.32 13.10
CA ASP A 19 5.63 0.47 14.23
C ASP A 19 5.21 -0.99 14.01
N PRO A 20 6.04 -1.97 14.42
CA PRO A 20 5.63 -3.37 14.39
C PRO A 20 4.35 -3.60 15.18
N VAL A 21 3.50 -4.49 14.68
CA VAL A 21 2.31 -4.93 15.41
C VAL A 21 2.72 -6.00 16.42
N THR A 22 2.36 -5.80 17.69
CA THR A 22 2.70 -6.71 18.79
C THR A 22 1.49 -7.32 19.45
N GLU A 23 0.30 -6.77 19.24
CA GLU A 23 -0.95 -7.26 19.80
C GLU A 23 -1.89 -7.70 18.68
N PHE A 24 -2.33 -8.96 18.73
CA PHE A 24 -3.22 -9.56 17.73
C PHE A 24 -4.58 -9.80 18.38
N ASP A 25 -5.31 -8.73 18.57
CA ASP A 25 -6.56 -8.67 19.30
C ASP A 25 -7.76 -8.34 18.39
N ASP A 26 -8.94 -8.16 18.98
CA ASP A 26 -10.15 -7.83 18.25
C ASP A 26 -10.08 -6.45 17.60
N ASP A 27 -9.37 -5.49 18.19
CA ASP A 27 -9.18 -4.16 17.63
C ASP A 27 -8.38 -4.24 16.33
N LEU A 28 -7.37 -5.09 16.29
CA LEU A 28 -6.59 -5.34 15.07
C LEU A 28 -7.46 -5.96 13.98
N ALA A 29 -8.25 -6.97 14.33
CA ALA A 29 -9.16 -7.63 13.39
C ALA A 29 -10.18 -6.63 12.82
N LYS A 30 -10.69 -5.73 13.64
CA LYS A 30 -11.62 -4.68 13.24
C LYS A 30 -10.95 -3.68 12.28
N LEU A 31 -9.74 -3.25 12.61
CA LEU A 31 -8.96 -2.36 11.73
C LEU A 31 -8.76 -2.99 10.35
N VAL A 32 -8.36 -4.25 10.31
CA VAL A 32 -8.14 -5.00 9.06
C VAL A 32 -9.43 -5.06 8.24
N SER A 33 -10.55 -5.40 8.87
CA SER A 33 -11.86 -5.44 8.21
C SER A 33 -12.25 -4.08 7.63
N ASN A 34 -12.06 -3.01 8.40
CA ASN A 34 -12.34 -1.64 7.95
C ASN A 34 -11.42 -1.22 6.80
N MET A 35 -10.15 -1.65 6.82
CA MET A 35 -9.20 -1.38 5.75
C MET A 35 -9.61 -2.06 4.45
N PHE A 36 -10.04 -3.33 4.48
CA PHE A 36 -10.56 -4.00 3.29
C PHE A 36 -11.77 -3.28 2.71
N GLU A 37 -12.71 -2.91 3.56
CA GLU A 37 -13.92 -2.20 3.13
C GLU A 37 -13.57 -0.86 2.48
N THR A 38 -12.67 -0.12 3.08
CA THR A 38 -12.18 1.17 2.56
C THR A 38 -11.47 0.98 1.22
N MET A 39 -10.61 -0.05 1.11
CA MET A 39 -9.89 -0.38 -0.11
C MET A 39 -10.85 -0.69 -1.27
N TYR A 40 -11.85 -1.54 -1.03
CA TYR A 40 -12.82 -1.88 -2.07
C TYR A 40 -13.67 -0.69 -2.49
N ALA A 41 -14.02 0.18 -1.56
CA ALA A 41 -14.83 1.36 -1.85
C ALA A 41 -14.08 2.42 -2.65
N ALA A 42 -12.75 2.48 -2.52
CA ALA A 42 -11.91 3.52 -3.16
C ALA A 42 -11.89 3.55 -4.69
N PRO A 43 -11.99 2.48 -5.54
CA PRO A 43 -11.51 1.12 -5.39
C PRO A 43 -9.99 1.00 -5.59
N GLY A 44 -9.37 0.10 -4.85
CA GLY A 44 -7.93 -0.16 -4.94
C GLY A 44 -7.61 -1.63 -4.76
N VAL A 45 -6.36 -2.01 -5.06
CA VAL A 45 -5.88 -3.39 -4.93
C VAL A 45 -5.04 -3.62 -3.67
N GLY A 46 -4.60 -2.54 -3.02
CA GLY A 46 -3.84 -2.59 -1.78
C GLY A 46 -4.05 -1.33 -0.94
N LEU A 47 -3.87 -1.46 0.36
CA LEU A 47 -3.99 -0.35 1.30
C LEU A 47 -3.18 -0.64 2.56
N ALA A 48 -2.24 0.24 2.89
CA ALA A 48 -1.45 0.15 4.11
C ALA A 48 -2.10 0.95 5.25
N ALA A 49 -1.88 0.53 6.47
CA ALA A 49 -2.47 1.17 7.66
C ALA A 49 -2.07 2.65 7.76
N VAL A 50 -0.85 3.02 7.38
CA VAL A 50 -0.42 4.42 7.38
C VAL A 50 -1.27 5.29 6.47
N GLN A 51 -1.84 4.72 5.41
CA GLN A 51 -2.72 5.46 4.49
C GLN A 51 -4.09 5.79 5.09
N VAL A 52 -4.44 5.18 6.20
CA VAL A 52 -5.63 5.56 6.98
C VAL A 52 -5.24 6.19 8.33
N GLY A 53 -4.02 6.70 8.41
CA GLY A 53 -3.54 7.45 9.57
C GLY A 53 -3.12 6.59 10.76
N VAL A 54 -3.01 5.27 10.58
CA VAL A 54 -2.63 4.34 11.64
C VAL A 54 -1.17 3.91 11.46
N PRO A 55 -0.26 4.29 12.38
CA PRO A 55 1.18 4.03 12.22
C PRO A 55 1.57 2.59 12.60
N LYS A 56 0.88 1.62 12.04
CA LYS A 56 1.13 0.18 12.28
C LYS A 56 1.62 -0.50 11.00
N ARG A 57 2.57 -1.41 11.18
CA ARG A 57 3.22 -2.12 10.08
C ARG A 57 2.33 -3.26 9.56
N LEU A 58 1.35 -2.90 8.72
CA LEU A 58 0.47 -3.87 8.07
C LEU A 58 -0.16 -3.27 6.82
N PHE A 59 -0.56 -4.15 5.91
CA PHE A 59 -1.38 -3.78 4.76
C PHE A 59 -2.33 -4.91 4.39
N VAL A 60 -3.34 -4.55 3.62
CA VAL A 60 -4.28 -5.50 3.01
C VAL A 60 -4.16 -5.39 1.50
N MET A 61 -4.44 -6.48 0.78
CA MET A 61 -4.45 -6.47 -0.67
C MET A 61 -5.42 -7.49 -1.23
N ASP A 62 -5.92 -7.20 -2.42
CA ASP A 62 -6.73 -8.11 -3.22
C ASP A 62 -6.63 -7.69 -4.69
N CYS A 63 -5.76 -8.36 -5.44
CA CYS A 63 -5.53 -8.05 -6.84
C CYS A 63 -6.67 -8.49 -7.75
N SER A 64 -7.63 -9.28 -7.23
CA SER A 64 -8.80 -9.71 -7.99
C SER A 64 -9.98 -8.72 -7.91
N GLY A 65 -9.87 -7.68 -7.09
CA GLY A 65 -10.97 -6.73 -6.88
C GLY A 65 -12.20 -7.35 -6.21
N GLY A 66 -12.00 -8.34 -5.35
CA GLY A 66 -13.07 -9.02 -4.63
C GLY A 66 -13.64 -10.24 -5.34
N LYS A 67 -13.10 -10.61 -6.51
CA LYS A 67 -13.62 -11.72 -7.32
C LYS A 67 -13.13 -13.10 -6.86
N ASP A 68 -11.94 -13.15 -6.27
CA ASP A 68 -11.30 -14.38 -5.83
C ASP A 68 -10.96 -14.26 -4.34
N PRO A 69 -11.66 -15.01 -3.46
CA PRO A 69 -11.40 -14.97 -2.01
C PRO A 69 -9.97 -15.35 -1.62
N GLN A 70 -9.26 -16.12 -2.44
CA GLN A 70 -7.88 -16.51 -2.17
C GLN A 70 -6.89 -15.37 -2.37
N GLN A 71 -7.28 -14.34 -3.10
CA GLN A 71 -6.44 -13.16 -3.32
C GLN A 71 -6.66 -12.04 -2.30
N ARG A 72 -7.61 -12.22 -1.40
CA ARG A 72 -7.84 -11.33 -0.27
C ARG A 72 -6.87 -11.69 0.86
N VAL A 73 -5.82 -10.91 1.03
CA VAL A 73 -4.72 -11.23 1.94
C VAL A 73 -4.40 -10.07 2.87
N THR A 74 -4.15 -10.40 4.13
CA THR A 74 -3.67 -9.46 5.15
C THR A 74 -2.21 -9.79 5.44
N LEU A 75 -1.33 -8.79 5.37
CA LEU A 75 0.09 -8.96 5.67
C LEU A 75 0.47 -8.03 6.82
N ILE A 76 0.74 -8.62 7.98
CA ILE A 76 1.13 -7.91 9.20
C ILE A 76 2.61 -8.16 9.44
N ASN A 77 3.35 -7.10 9.76
CA ASN A 77 4.80 -7.14 9.92
C ASN A 77 5.51 -7.74 8.69
N PRO A 78 5.21 -7.26 7.48
CA PRO A 78 5.76 -7.85 6.26
C PRO A 78 7.28 -7.66 6.16
N GLU A 79 7.94 -8.70 5.65
CA GLU A 79 9.38 -8.70 5.36
C GLU A 79 9.59 -9.23 3.96
N VAL A 80 10.28 -8.48 3.12
CA VAL A 80 10.65 -8.95 1.77
C VAL A 80 11.83 -9.89 1.90
N LEU A 81 11.61 -11.17 1.53
CA LEU A 81 12.64 -12.19 1.62
C LEU A 81 13.48 -12.29 0.36
N ARG A 82 12.83 -12.14 -0.81
CA ARG A 82 13.48 -12.32 -2.11
C ARG A 82 12.74 -11.54 -3.18
N VAL A 83 13.50 -10.99 -4.11
CA VAL A 83 12.97 -10.35 -5.32
C VAL A 83 13.74 -10.86 -6.54
N GLU A 84 13.05 -10.94 -7.68
CA GLU A 84 13.64 -11.38 -8.96
C GLU A 84 13.04 -10.59 -10.11
N GLY A 85 13.90 -10.35 -11.12
CA GLY A 85 13.48 -9.73 -12.36
C GLY A 85 13.05 -8.28 -12.21
N ASN A 86 12.55 -7.72 -13.30
CA ASN A 86 12.08 -6.35 -13.34
C ASN A 86 10.81 -6.25 -14.17
N GLN A 87 9.95 -5.34 -13.80
CA GLN A 87 8.79 -4.94 -14.58
C GLN A 87 8.68 -3.43 -14.55
N ASN A 88 8.14 -2.87 -15.63
CA ASN A 88 7.87 -1.44 -15.71
C ASN A 88 6.44 -1.26 -16.19
N GLY A 89 5.64 -0.52 -15.46
CA GLY A 89 4.26 -0.29 -15.79
C GLY A 89 3.65 0.75 -14.86
N ASP A 90 2.46 1.20 -15.22
CA ASP A 90 1.78 2.23 -14.45
C ASP A 90 1.41 1.75 -13.05
N GLU A 91 1.69 2.60 -12.09
CA GLU A 91 1.37 2.39 -10.69
C GLU A 91 0.59 3.60 -10.19
N GLY A 92 -0.44 3.34 -9.41
CA GLY A 92 -1.21 4.36 -8.71
C GLY A 92 -1.14 4.15 -7.21
N CYS A 93 -1.62 5.12 -6.45
CA CYS A 93 -1.66 5.05 -5.00
C CYS A 93 -2.89 5.81 -4.50
N LEU A 94 -3.64 5.22 -3.58
CA LEU A 94 -4.85 5.86 -3.05
C LEU A 94 -4.55 7.17 -2.29
N SER A 95 -3.31 7.32 -1.81
CA SER A 95 -2.85 8.58 -1.18
C SER A 95 -2.37 9.63 -2.18
N PHE A 96 -2.37 9.30 -3.48
CA PHE A 96 -2.02 10.18 -4.60
C PHE A 96 -3.12 10.15 -5.66
N PRO A 97 -4.31 10.69 -5.36
CA PRO A 97 -5.45 10.57 -6.27
C PRO A 97 -5.18 11.20 -7.63
N GLY A 98 -5.49 10.47 -8.70
CA GLY A 98 -5.31 10.92 -10.08
C GLY A 98 -3.88 10.85 -10.60
N ILE A 99 -2.94 10.35 -9.83
CA ILE A 99 -1.55 10.19 -10.26
C ILE A 99 -1.30 8.72 -10.63
N PHE A 100 -1.01 8.49 -11.91
CA PHE A 100 -0.63 7.19 -12.46
C PHE A 100 0.62 7.39 -13.29
N THR A 101 1.65 6.61 -13.03
CA THR A 101 2.94 6.79 -13.70
C THR A 101 3.73 5.48 -13.70
N PRO A 102 4.56 5.22 -14.72
CA PRO A 102 5.40 4.05 -14.72
C PRO A 102 6.38 4.06 -13.55
N VAL A 103 6.41 2.95 -12.82
CA VAL A 103 7.37 2.71 -11.72
C VAL A 103 8.00 1.35 -11.95
N GLU A 104 9.33 1.31 -11.91
CA GLU A 104 10.06 0.06 -12.00
C GLU A 104 9.95 -0.71 -10.68
N ARG A 105 9.55 -1.97 -10.77
CA ARG A 105 9.43 -2.89 -9.64
C ARG A 105 10.02 -4.24 -10.00
N SER A 106 10.37 -5.05 -9.01
CA SER A 106 10.72 -6.44 -9.25
C SER A 106 9.53 -7.20 -9.83
N LEU A 107 9.79 -8.13 -10.73
CA LEU A 107 8.74 -8.93 -11.39
C LEU A 107 8.14 -9.95 -10.43
N ARG A 108 8.97 -10.51 -9.55
CA ARG A 108 8.58 -11.48 -8.54
C ARG A 108 9.04 -11.02 -7.18
N ALA A 109 8.22 -11.24 -6.16
CA ALA A 109 8.58 -10.98 -4.77
C ALA A 109 8.05 -12.09 -3.88
N ILE A 110 8.86 -12.49 -2.91
CA ILE A 110 8.47 -13.39 -1.83
C ILE A 110 8.50 -12.58 -0.55
N VAL A 111 7.34 -12.50 0.12
CA VAL A 111 7.15 -11.71 1.33
C VAL A 111 6.70 -12.63 2.46
N ARG A 112 7.33 -12.50 3.60
CA ARG A 112 6.94 -13.18 4.84
C ARG A 112 6.14 -12.20 5.68
N ALA A 113 5.03 -12.65 6.26
CA ALA A 113 4.17 -11.81 7.09
C ALA A 113 3.40 -12.64 8.09
N GLN A 114 2.69 -11.96 8.99
CA GLN A 114 1.79 -12.58 9.95
C GLN A 114 0.34 -12.32 9.55
N ASP A 115 -0.54 -13.28 9.84
CA ASP A 115 -1.98 -13.09 9.69
C ASP A 115 -2.58 -12.43 10.95
N VAL A 116 -3.90 -12.25 10.99
CA VAL A 116 -4.59 -11.60 12.13
C VAL A 116 -4.50 -12.40 13.43
N LYS A 117 -4.08 -13.64 13.36
CA LYS A 117 -3.85 -14.50 14.55
C LYS A 117 -2.39 -14.48 14.99
N GLY A 118 -1.53 -13.78 14.25
CA GLY A 118 -0.10 -13.72 14.54
C GLY A 118 0.71 -14.87 13.95
N GLU A 119 0.09 -15.71 13.13
CA GLU A 119 0.78 -16.85 12.49
C GLU A 119 1.55 -16.40 11.26
N TRP A 120 2.79 -16.86 11.12
CA TRP A 120 3.65 -16.52 9.99
C TRP A 120 3.30 -17.34 8.75
N PHE A 121 3.36 -16.67 7.60
CA PHE A 121 3.22 -17.31 6.29
C PHE A 121 4.10 -16.60 5.27
N GLU A 122 4.29 -17.20 4.11
CA GLU A 122 5.01 -16.62 2.99
C GLU A 122 4.08 -16.51 1.80
N LEU A 123 4.18 -15.42 1.07
CA LEU A 123 3.43 -15.20 -0.15
C LEU A 123 4.41 -14.93 -1.29
N ASP A 124 4.33 -15.77 -2.33
CA ASP A 124 5.14 -15.66 -3.54
C ASP A 124 4.26 -15.10 -4.65
N GLY A 125 4.56 -13.91 -5.11
CA GLY A 125 3.74 -13.23 -6.11
C GLY A 125 4.56 -12.76 -7.30
N MET A 126 3.89 -12.68 -8.45
CA MET A 126 4.46 -12.17 -9.70
C MET A 126 3.59 -11.04 -10.25
N GLU A 127 4.18 -10.22 -11.09
CA GLU A 127 3.49 -9.16 -11.83
C GLU A 127 2.73 -8.20 -10.89
N LEU A 128 1.41 -8.09 -11.02
CA LEU A 128 0.61 -7.17 -10.21
C LEU A 128 0.71 -7.50 -8.71
N THR A 129 0.70 -8.78 -8.35
CA THR A 129 0.83 -9.21 -6.95
C THR A 129 2.17 -8.78 -6.37
N ALA A 130 3.27 -8.98 -7.09
CA ALA A 130 4.60 -8.52 -6.66
C ALA A 130 4.64 -6.99 -6.53
N ARG A 131 4.12 -6.27 -7.52
CA ARG A 131 4.04 -4.80 -7.49
C ARG A 131 3.29 -4.31 -6.27
N CYS A 132 2.14 -4.89 -6.00
CA CYS A 132 1.30 -4.52 -4.86
C CYS A 132 2.00 -4.78 -3.53
N MET A 133 2.56 -5.97 -3.34
CA MET A 133 3.29 -6.30 -2.11
C MET A 133 4.45 -5.35 -1.85
N LEU A 134 5.21 -5.00 -2.87
CA LEU A 134 6.36 -4.12 -2.74
C LEU A 134 5.93 -2.66 -2.49
N HIS A 135 4.90 -2.19 -3.18
CA HIS A 135 4.34 -0.85 -2.98
C HIS A 135 3.83 -0.68 -1.54
N GLU A 136 3.07 -1.65 -1.05
CA GLU A 136 2.49 -1.57 0.30
C GLU A 136 3.54 -1.80 1.39
N THR A 137 4.52 -2.66 1.17
CA THR A 137 5.64 -2.83 2.11
C THR A 137 6.46 -1.54 2.21
N ASP A 138 6.66 -0.84 1.09
CA ASP A 138 7.31 0.48 1.09
C ASP A 138 6.55 1.44 2.02
N HIS A 139 5.22 1.49 1.95
CA HIS A 139 4.42 2.31 2.85
C HIS A 139 4.70 2.00 4.32
N CYS A 140 4.86 0.73 4.66
CA CYS A 140 5.23 0.32 6.02
C CYS A 140 6.60 0.86 6.44
N ASP A 141 7.49 1.07 5.48
CA ASP A 141 8.83 1.60 5.70
C ASP A 141 8.91 3.14 5.59
N GLY A 142 7.78 3.80 5.42
CA GLY A 142 7.74 5.26 5.26
C GLY A 142 8.15 5.73 3.87
N ILE A 143 8.06 4.87 2.87
CA ILE A 143 8.46 5.15 1.49
C ILE A 143 7.21 5.19 0.62
N VAL A 144 7.11 6.21 -0.21
CA VAL A 144 6.04 6.35 -1.21
C VAL A 144 6.61 6.17 -2.62
N PHE A 145 5.75 5.86 -3.60
CA PHE A 145 6.22 5.59 -4.95
C PHE A 145 6.91 6.80 -5.60
N LEU A 146 6.60 8.01 -5.13
CA LEU A 146 7.29 9.23 -5.56
C LEU A 146 8.81 9.13 -5.29
N ASP A 147 9.20 8.49 -4.19
CA ASP A 147 10.61 8.31 -3.80
C ASP A 147 11.36 7.35 -4.75
N LYS A 148 10.62 6.53 -5.51
CA LYS A 148 11.18 5.59 -6.48
C LYS A 148 11.37 6.20 -7.87
N MET A 149 10.97 7.45 -8.05
CA MET A 149 11.05 8.14 -9.34
C MET A 149 12.36 8.89 -9.50
N SER A 150 12.77 9.14 -10.77
CA SER A 150 13.87 10.04 -11.06
C SER A 150 13.58 11.45 -10.56
N ALA A 151 14.61 12.27 -10.38
CA ALA A 151 14.44 13.65 -9.91
C ALA A 151 13.54 14.47 -10.84
N ILE A 152 13.70 14.29 -12.16
CA ILE A 152 12.88 15.01 -13.17
C ILE A 152 11.43 14.57 -13.08
N LYS A 153 11.17 13.28 -13.05
CA LYS A 153 9.81 12.73 -12.97
C LYS A 153 9.13 13.12 -11.67
N ARG A 154 9.86 13.11 -10.56
CA ARG A 154 9.38 13.55 -9.25
C ARG A 154 8.90 14.99 -9.28
N GLU A 155 9.67 15.88 -9.89
CA GLU A 155 9.30 17.29 -10.01
C GLU A 155 8.05 17.49 -10.87
N ILE A 156 7.92 16.73 -11.96
CA ILE A 156 6.72 16.77 -12.81
C ILE A 156 5.49 16.36 -12.01
N VAL A 157 5.58 15.27 -11.24
CA VAL A 157 4.47 14.79 -10.40
C VAL A 157 4.13 15.80 -9.32
N LYS A 158 5.12 16.34 -8.61
CA LYS A 158 4.90 17.36 -7.57
C LYS A 158 4.20 18.59 -8.12
N ARG A 159 4.56 19.02 -9.33
CA ARG A 159 3.92 20.16 -10.00
C ARG A 159 2.45 19.85 -10.31
N LYS A 160 2.16 18.64 -10.78
CA LYS A 160 0.78 18.19 -11.03
C LYS A 160 -0.03 18.17 -9.74
N ILE A 161 0.55 17.70 -8.64
CA ILE A 161 -0.10 17.70 -7.32
C ILE A 161 -0.42 19.10 -6.87
N ARG A 162 0.51 20.04 -7.00
CA ARG A 162 0.27 21.44 -6.63
C ARG A 162 -0.90 22.04 -7.39
N LYS A 163 -1.04 21.72 -8.67
CA LYS A 163 -2.19 22.17 -9.48
C LYS A 163 -3.49 21.57 -8.97
N LEU A 164 -3.49 20.28 -8.62
CA LEU A 164 -4.68 19.61 -8.06
C LEU A 164 -5.07 20.20 -6.71
N GLN A 165 -4.08 20.51 -5.86
CA GLN A 165 -4.33 21.15 -4.57
C GLN A 165 -4.98 22.52 -4.75
N LYS A 166 -4.46 23.34 -5.66
CA LYS A 166 -5.04 24.67 -5.96
C LYS A 166 -6.44 24.60 -6.53
N ALA A 167 -6.75 23.54 -7.26
CA ALA A 167 -8.08 23.34 -7.84
C ALA A 167 -9.07 22.67 -6.86
N GLY A 168 -8.64 22.36 -5.63
CA GLY A 168 -9.46 21.67 -4.64
C GLY A 168 -9.78 20.22 -5.01
N LYS A 169 -8.92 19.58 -5.82
CA LYS A 169 -9.13 18.22 -6.32
C LYS A 169 -8.19 17.19 -5.70
N TRP A 170 -7.43 17.58 -4.69
CA TRP A 170 -6.46 16.68 -4.06
C TRP A 170 -7.03 15.95 -2.85
N ASP A 171 -7.96 16.54 -2.15
CA ASP A 171 -8.59 15.99 -0.95
C ASP A 171 -9.72 15.00 -1.25
#